data_1bb534e5be5988421407f5a3ffc270b1
#
_entry.id   1bb534e5be5988421407f5a3ffc270b1
#
_cell.length_a   1.000
_cell.length_b   1.000
_cell.length_c   1.000
_cell.angle_alpha   90.00
_cell.angle_beta   90.00
_cell.angle_gamma   90.00
#
_symmetry.space_group_name_H-M   'P 1'
#
loop_
_entity.id
_entity.type
_entity.pdbx_description
1 polymer ?
#
loop_
_entity_poly.entity_id
_entity_poly.type
_entity_poly.pdbx_seq_one_letter_code
_entity_poly.pdbx_strand_id
1 'polypeptide(L)'
;SSDSSSEASTSEASSAAEEEAQAEEEAPSEEEAPEPEPVEAPTASAIGITEDTITVAVIIADLEGLRNIGYPLPGGLSNETLTGRVSKYFEDWNAADGIYGRSLEVVEITWDPLSPATMENACIEATLDNEVFMAINGSGFNPTFVPCFTEDNDMLFILGDKAPQVQIDASPDRLFALFPPGEVAASTAGDVFLS
;
A
#
# COMPACT_ATOMS: atom_id res chain seq x y z
N SER A 1 -37.38 14.28 35.64
CA SER A 1 -38.43 13.49 36.32
C SER A 1 -38.93 12.38 35.42
N SER A 2 -38.73 11.17 35.82
CA SER A 2 -39.30 9.86 35.50
C SER A 2 -38.20 8.91 35.09
N ASP A 3 -37.58 8.20 35.92
CA ASP A 3 -37.85 6.99 36.72
C ASP A 3 -38.73 5.94 36.02
N SER A 4 -38.11 4.78 35.82
CA SER A 4 -38.68 3.42 35.98
C SER A 4 -37.61 2.42 35.51
N SER A 5 -36.91 1.80 36.37
CA SER A 5 -37.17 0.61 37.22
C SER A 5 -37.49 -0.66 36.44
N SER A 6 -36.49 -1.61 36.60
CA SER A 6 -36.69 -3.00 37.09
C SER A 6 -37.38 -4.00 36.15
N GLU A 7 -36.77 -5.13 35.85
CA GLU A 7 -37.02 -6.37 36.59
C GLU A 7 -36.04 -7.48 36.15
N ALA A 8 -35.51 -8.12 37.18
CA ALA A 8 -34.79 -9.37 37.12
C ALA A 8 -35.79 -10.52 36.99
N SER A 9 -35.47 -11.56 36.24
CA SER A 9 -36.15 -12.85 36.35
C SER A 9 -35.13 -13.96 36.42
N THR A 10 -35.02 -14.48 37.63
CA THR A 10 -34.42 -15.76 38.01
C THR A 10 -35.44 -16.90 37.71
N SER A 11 -34.93 -18.01 37.15
CA SER A 11 -35.57 -19.32 37.26
C SER A 11 -34.53 -20.38 36.85
N GLU A 12 -33.97 -21.01 37.78
CA GLU A 12 -34.20 -22.32 38.43
C GLU A 12 -33.69 -23.50 37.62
N ALA A 13 -32.84 -24.21 38.32
CA ALA A 13 -32.15 -25.46 38.05
C ALA A 13 -33.12 -26.61 37.73
N SER A 14 -32.68 -27.52 36.86
CA SER A 14 -33.09 -28.93 36.93
C SER A 14 -31.93 -29.83 36.59
N SER A 15 -31.61 -30.66 37.56
CA SER A 15 -30.68 -31.77 37.60
C SER A 15 -31.26 -33.00 36.91
N ALA A 16 -30.48 -33.72 36.14
CA ALA A 16 -30.51 -35.21 35.98
C ALA A 16 -29.28 -35.62 35.18
N ALA A 17 -28.30 -36.16 35.82
CA ALA A 17 -27.90 -37.55 35.98
C ALA A 17 -27.48 -38.29 34.70
N GLU A 18 -26.17 -38.56 34.65
CA GLU A 18 -25.49 -39.81 34.26
C GLU A 18 -25.94 -40.54 32.99
N GLU A 19 -25.00 -40.57 32.02
CA GLU A 19 -24.61 -41.82 31.36
C GLU A 19 -23.22 -41.69 30.75
N GLU A 20 -22.25 -42.44 31.31
CA GLU A 20 -20.89 -42.64 30.79
C GLU A 20 -20.98 -43.43 29.49
N ALA A 21 -20.53 -42.85 28.41
CA ALA A 21 -20.10 -43.58 27.23
C ALA A 21 -18.68 -43.15 26.90
N GLN A 22 -17.69 -43.98 27.27
CA GLN A 22 -16.30 -43.91 26.76
C GLN A 22 -16.36 -44.20 25.27
N ALA A 23 -16.11 -43.14 24.48
CA ALA A 23 -15.63 -43.28 23.10
C ALA A 23 -14.16 -42.97 23.13
N GLU A 24 -13.36 -44.01 22.91
CA GLU A 24 -11.94 -43.87 22.52
C GLU A 24 -11.90 -43.11 21.21
N GLU A 25 -11.59 -41.83 21.27
CA GLU A 25 -11.32 -41.01 20.12
C GLU A 25 -9.86 -41.24 19.71
N GLU A 26 -9.67 -42.08 18.68
CA GLU A 26 -8.38 -42.20 18.00
C GLU A 26 -7.95 -40.82 17.51
N ALA A 27 -6.86 -40.31 18.07
CA ALA A 27 -6.24 -39.07 17.63
C ALA A 27 -5.86 -39.18 16.15
N PRO A 28 -6.22 -38.21 15.30
CA PRO A 28 -5.77 -38.22 13.91
C PRO A 28 -4.24 -38.12 13.89
N SER A 29 -3.61 -39.07 13.18
CA SER A 29 -2.20 -39.04 12.86
C SER A 29 -1.87 -37.68 12.25
N GLU A 30 -0.99 -36.90 12.89
CA GLU A 30 -0.40 -35.71 12.33
C GLU A 30 0.33 -36.11 11.05
N GLU A 31 -0.29 -35.83 9.90
CA GLU A 31 0.35 -35.91 8.60
C GLU A 31 1.44 -34.83 8.60
N GLU A 32 2.69 -35.26 8.68
CA GLU A 32 3.87 -34.42 8.66
C GLU A 32 3.79 -33.51 7.42
N ALA A 33 3.61 -32.19 7.61
CA ALA A 33 3.58 -31.22 6.52
C ALA A 33 4.90 -31.37 5.71
N PRO A 34 4.85 -31.37 4.37
CA PRO A 34 6.04 -31.49 3.55
C PRO A 34 7.04 -30.41 3.94
N GLU A 35 8.29 -30.81 4.14
CA GLU A 35 9.40 -29.86 4.38
C GLU A 35 9.40 -28.83 3.26
N PRO A 36 9.46 -27.51 3.57
CA PRO A 36 9.50 -26.48 2.54
C PRO A 36 10.73 -26.70 1.64
N GLU A 37 10.50 -26.75 0.34
CA GLU A 37 11.57 -26.84 -0.64
C GLU A 37 12.58 -25.71 -0.43
N PRO A 38 13.89 -25.94 -0.61
CA PRO A 38 14.90 -24.88 -0.46
C PRO A 38 14.57 -23.73 -1.41
N VAL A 39 14.32 -22.55 -0.88
CA VAL A 39 14.13 -21.35 -1.68
C VAL A 39 15.49 -21.02 -2.32
N GLU A 40 15.55 -21.04 -3.65
CA GLU A 40 16.76 -20.64 -4.36
C GLU A 40 17.15 -19.23 -3.97
N ALA A 41 18.46 -18.98 -3.81
CA ALA A 41 18.96 -17.66 -3.46
C ALA A 41 18.49 -16.62 -4.49
N PRO A 42 18.04 -15.44 -4.07
CA PRO A 42 17.57 -14.42 -4.97
C PRO A 42 18.69 -13.97 -5.91
N THR A 43 18.36 -13.79 -7.20
CA THR A 43 19.27 -13.30 -8.23
C THR A 43 18.84 -11.93 -8.72
N ALA A 44 19.76 -11.12 -9.25
CA ALA A 44 19.41 -9.89 -9.94
C ALA A 44 18.50 -10.21 -11.12
N SER A 45 17.27 -9.72 -11.12
CA SER A 45 16.21 -10.14 -12.04
C SER A 45 15.62 -9.02 -12.90
N ALA A 46 15.82 -7.75 -12.51
CA ALA A 46 15.31 -6.57 -13.22
C ALA A 46 16.11 -5.31 -12.83
N ILE A 47 15.86 -4.21 -13.52
CA ILE A 47 16.37 -2.88 -13.13
C ILE A 47 15.90 -2.60 -11.69
N GLY A 48 16.80 -2.07 -10.86
CA GLY A 48 16.55 -1.76 -9.46
C GLY A 48 16.42 -2.97 -8.53
N ILE A 49 16.66 -4.21 -9.03
CA ILE A 49 16.71 -5.42 -8.22
C ILE A 49 18.08 -6.06 -8.31
N THR A 50 18.75 -6.16 -7.18
CA THR A 50 20.02 -6.90 -7.03
C THR A 50 19.81 -8.21 -6.27
N GLU A 51 20.88 -8.92 -5.95
CA GLU A 51 20.82 -10.09 -5.07
C GLU A 51 20.38 -9.72 -3.65
N ASP A 52 20.73 -8.52 -3.18
CA ASP A 52 20.56 -8.08 -1.80
C ASP A 52 19.54 -6.96 -1.61
N THR A 53 19.20 -6.23 -2.69
CA THR A 53 18.38 -5.00 -2.58
C THR A 53 17.28 -4.90 -3.63
N ILE A 54 16.22 -4.18 -3.28
CA ILE A 54 15.18 -3.68 -4.18
C ILE A 54 15.10 -2.17 -3.97
N THR A 55 15.43 -1.39 -5.00
CA THR A 55 15.41 0.07 -4.95
C THR A 55 14.03 0.61 -5.35
N VAL A 56 13.44 1.42 -4.50
CA VAL A 56 12.08 1.99 -4.66
C VAL A 56 12.16 3.51 -4.59
N ALA A 57 11.62 4.20 -5.58
CA ALA A 57 11.43 5.65 -5.50
C ALA A 57 10.15 5.98 -4.72
N VAL A 58 10.24 6.96 -3.82
CA VAL A 58 9.10 7.57 -3.16
C VAL A 58 8.99 9.02 -3.61
N ILE A 59 7.96 9.29 -4.41
CA ILE A 59 7.74 10.60 -5.04
C ILE A 59 6.78 11.41 -4.20
N ILE A 60 7.23 12.55 -3.66
CA ILE A 60 6.46 13.42 -2.80
C ILE A 60 6.44 14.87 -3.32
N ALA A 61 5.34 15.58 -3.04
CA ALA A 61 5.26 17.00 -3.34
C ALA A 61 6.17 17.82 -2.41
N ASP A 62 6.77 18.89 -2.92
CA ASP A 62 7.49 19.87 -2.10
C ASP A 62 6.51 20.70 -1.25
N LEU A 63 6.19 20.17 -0.07
CA LEU A 63 5.30 20.83 0.88
C LEU A 63 5.95 22.05 1.55
N GLU A 64 7.27 22.04 1.69
CA GLU A 64 8.00 23.19 2.26
C GLU A 64 7.97 24.38 1.30
N GLY A 65 8.14 24.14 -0.01
CA GLY A 65 7.96 25.17 -1.03
C GLY A 65 6.57 25.78 -0.99
N LEU A 66 5.52 24.97 -0.88
CA LEU A 66 4.13 25.45 -0.72
C LEU A 66 3.94 26.28 0.55
N ARG A 67 4.50 25.85 1.68
CA ARG A 67 4.43 26.58 2.95
C ARG A 67 5.12 27.92 2.86
N ASN A 68 6.28 28.00 2.21
CA ASN A 68 7.06 29.22 2.07
C ASN A 68 6.33 30.32 1.29
N ILE A 69 5.44 29.96 0.38
CA ILE A 69 4.57 30.89 -0.33
C ILE A 69 3.25 31.18 0.39
N GLY A 70 3.06 30.64 1.59
CA GLY A 70 1.88 30.89 2.41
C GLY A 70 0.68 29.99 2.11
N TYR A 71 0.88 28.85 1.40
CA TYR A 71 -0.20 27.88 1.17
C TYR A 71 -0.58 27.22 2.51
N PRO A 72 -1.88 27.19 2.87
CA PRO A 72 -2.33 26.62 4.13
C PRO A 72 -2.24 25.09 4.09
N LEU A 73 -1.22 24.53 4.72
CA LEU A 73 -1.08 23.11 4.93
C LEU A 73 -1.60 22.70 6.31
N PRO A 74 -2.21 21.52 6.44
CA PRO A 74 -2.57 20.96 7.74
C PRO A 74 -1.38 20.90 8.69
N GLY A 75 -1.61 21.12 9.98
CA GLY A 75 -0.57 21.02 10.99
C GLY A 75 0.05 19.63 11.02
N GLY A 76 1.37 19.55 11.08
CA GLY A 76 2.12 18.29 11.09
C GLY A 76 2.29 17.63 9.72
N LEU A 77 1.79 18.22 8.63
CA LEU A 77 2.08 17.76 7.28
C LEU A 77 3.35 18.44 6.77
N SER A 78 4.42 17.70 6.59
CA SER A 78 5.71 18.15 6.06
C SER A 78 6.35 17.05 5.22
N ASN A 79 7.33 17.39 4.39
CA ASN A 79 8.12 16.41 3.66
C ASN A 79 8.74 15.41 4.64
N GLU A 80 9.41 15.88 5.68
CA GLU A 80 10.01 15.04 6.72
C GLU A 80 9.00 14.06 7.35
N THR A 81 7.77 14.51 7.64
CA THR A 81 6.73 13.63 8.20
C THR A 81 6.30 12.55 7.20
N LEU A 82 6.16 12.90 5.92
CA LEU A 82 5.76 11.94 4.88
C LEU A 82 6.88 10.93 4.65
N THR A 83 8.10 11.39 4.44
CA THR A 83 9.28 10.54 4.26
C THR A 83 9.49 9.64 5.45
N GLY A 84 9.44 10.18 6.67
CA GLY A 84 9.66 9.41 7.89
C GLY A 84 8.64 8.28 8.07
N ARG A 85 7.39 8.46 7.64
CA ARG A 85 6.39 7.38 7.66
C ARG A 85 6.73 6.27 6.67
N VAL A 86 7.10 6.65 5.46
CA VAL A 86 7.48 5.66 4.43
C VAL A 86 8.74 4.92 4.85
N SER A 87 9.79 5.63 5.26
CA SER A 87 11.04 5.03 5.74
C SER A 87 10.79 4.04 6.88
N LYS A 88 9.87 4.37 7.80
CA LYS A 88 9.52 3.47 8.90
C LYS A 88 8.92 2.15 8.42
N TYR A 89 8.06 2.15 7.40
CA TYR A 89 7.54 0.91 6.83
C TYR A 89 8.64 0.07 6.19
N PHE A 90 9.56 0.69 5.46
CA PHE A 90 10.69 -0.02 4.85
C PHE A 90 11.66 -0.56 5.92
N GLU A 91 11.94 0.20 6.98
CA GLU A 91 12.71 -0.28 8.12
C GLU A 91 12.08 -1.50 8.78
N ASP A 92 10.76 -1.49 9.01
CA ASP A 92 10.03 -2.60 9.61
C ASP A 92 10.06 -3.85 8.71
N TRP A 93 9.93 -3.68 7.40
CA TRP A 93 10.06 -4.78 6.44
C TRP A 93 11.48 -5.33 6.39
N ASN A 94 12.48 -4.46 6.36
CA ASN A 94 13.89 -4.87 6.38
C ASN A 94 14.24 -5.61 7.68
N ALA A 95 13.67 -5.18 8.82
CA ALA A 95 13.84 -5.87 10.09
C ALA A 95 13.15 -7.26 10.12
N ALA A 96 12.19 -7.49 9.25
CA ALA A 96 11.48 -8.77 9.07
C ALA A 96 12.03 -9.60 7.90
N ASP A 97 13.32 -9.46 7.59
CA ASP A 97 14.03 -10.16 6.51
C ASP A 97 13.71 -9.67 5.08
N GLY A 98 13.10 -8.49 4.96
CA GLY A 98 12.84 -7.84 3.68
C GLY A 98 11.87 -8.59 2.76
N ILE A 99 12.12 -8.50 1.46
CA ILE A 99 11.32 -9.19 0.44
C ILE A 99 12.18 -10.29 -0.20
N TYR A 100 11.87 -11.53 0.07
CA TYR A 100 12.67 -12.69 -0.37
C TYR A 100 14.16 -12.53 -0.02
N GLY A 101 14.47 -12.09 1.20
CA GLY A 101 15.82 -11.88 1.69
C GLY A 101 16.52 -10.61 1.16
N ARG A 102 15.81 -9.75 0.43
CA ARG A 102 16.35 -8.47 -0.07
C ARG A 102 15.89 -7.30 0.78
N SER A 103 16.79 -6.40 1.07
CA SER A 103 16.47 -5.14 1.72
C SER A 103 15.82 -4.16 0.74
N LEU A 104 14.85 -3.40 1.21
CA LEU A 104 14.26 -2.29 0.46
C LEU A 104 15.11 -1.02 0.67
N GLU A 105 15.54 -0.43 -0.42
CA GLU A 105 16.25 0.86 -0.44
C GLU A 105 15.33 1.94 -1.00
N VAL A 106 15.27 3.09 -0.32
CA VAL A 106 14.38 4.19 -0.68
C VAL A 106 15.17 5.31 -1.33
N VAL A 107 14.73 5.72 -2.51
CA VAL A 107 15.13 6.96 -3.16
C VAL A 107 13.99 7.97 -3.02
N GLU A 108 14.21 9.05 -2.28
CA GLU A 108 13.24 10.12 -2.16
C GLU A 108 13.37 11.10 -3.31
N ILE A 109 12.27 11.32 -4.03
CA ILE A 109 12.19 12.24 -5.16
C ILE A 109 11.12 13.29 -4.85
N THR A 110 11.50 14.56 -4.91
CA THR A 110 10.61 15.68 -4.63
C THR A 110 10.24 16.41 -5.91
N TRP A 111 8.95 16.72 -6.09
CA TRP A 111 8.46 17.54 -7.19
C TRP A 111 7.76 18.79 -6.68
N ASP A 112 7.87 19.90 -7.43
CA ASP A 112 7.25 21.18 -7.10
C ASP A 112 5.82 21.27 -7.66
N PRO A 113 4.77 21.33 -6.81
CA PRO A 113 3.38 21.43 -7.26
C PRO A 113 3.06 22.67 -8.08
N LEU A 114 3.93 23.68 -8.05
CA LEU A 114 3.78 24.92 -8.81
C LEU A 114 4.45 24.85 -10.18
N SER A 115 5.26 23.82 -10.42
CA SER A 115 6.00 23.65 -11.66
C SER A 115 5.78 22.25 -12.25
N PRO A 116 4.84 22.09 -13.19
CA PRO A 116 4.55 20.79 -13.81
C PRO A 116 5.79 20.09 -14.42
N ALA A 117 6.76 20.85 -14.94
CA ALA A 117 7.99 20.28 -15.48
C ALA A 117 8.79 19.44 -14.46
N THR A 118 8.63 19.70 -13.17
CA THR A 118 9.32 18.92 -12.13
C THR A 118 8.76 17.52 -11.96
N MET A 119 7.53 17.26 -12.38
CA MET A 119 6.96 15.90 -12.43
C MET A 119 7.62 15.05 -13.51
N GLU A 120 7.94 15.66 -14.66
CA GLU A 120 8.69 15.01 -15.73
C GLU A 120 10.12 14.73 -15.25
N ASN A 121 10.76 15.69 -14.58
CA ASN A 121 12.07 15.48 -13.96
C ASN A 121 12.05 14.35 -12.94
N ALA A 122 10.98 14.24 -12.12
CA ALA A 122 10.86 13.14 -11.16
C ALA A 122 10.78 11.75 -11.84
N CYS A 123 10.18 11.67 -13.02
CA CYS A 123 10.22 10.45 -13.83
C CYS A 123 11.65 10.15 -14.29
N ILE A 124 12.35 11.12 -14.85
CA ILE A 124 13.74 10.97 -15.31
C ILE A 124 14.65 10.54 -14.15
N GLU A 125 14.53 11.19 -13.01
CA GLU A 125 15.30 10.89 -11.82
C GLU A 125 15.07 9.46 -11.32
N ALA A 126 13.81 8.99 -11.32
CA ALA A 126 13.49 7.62 -10.93
C ALA A 126 14.02 6.59 -11.94
N THR A 127 13.82 6.84 -13.24
CA THR A 127 14.01 5.83 -14.28
C THR A 127 15.44 5.77 -14.80
N LEU A 128 16.09 6.93 -15.00
CA LEU A 128 17.39 7.04 -15.64
C LEU A 128 18.53 7.32 -14.66
N ASP A 129 18.31 8.19 -13.66
CA ASP A 129 19.38 8.58 -12.75
C ASP A 129 19.57 7.56 -11.61
N ASN A 130 18.48 7.00 -11.11
CA ASN A 130 18.50 6.04 -10.00
C ASN A 130 18.14 4.61 -10.41
N GLU A 131 17.67 4.39 -11.62
CA GLU A 131 17.33 3.06 -12.15
C GLU A 131 16.51 2.22 -11.16
N VAL A 132 15.46 2.80 -10.55
CA VAL A 132 14.68 2.13 -9.51
C VAL A 132 13.77 1.05 -10.11
N PHE A 133 13.43 0.04 -9.31
CA PHE A 133 12.52 -1.02 -9.72
C PHE A 133 11.08 -0.53 -9.87
N MET A 134 10.64 0.31 -8.93
CA MET A 134 9.29 0.84 -8.91
C MET A 134 9.25 2.23 -8.27
N ALA A 135 8.20 2.98 -8.58
CA ALA A 135 7.94 4.24 -7.92
C ALA A 135 6.58 4.24 -7.20
N ILE A 136 6.56 4.87 -6.03
CA ILE A 136 5.36 5.07 -5.23
C ILE A 136 5.14 6.57 -5.12
N ASN A 137 3.95 7.02 -5.49
CA ASN A 137 3.56 8.41 -5.24
C ASN A 137 2.75 8.52 -3.94
N GLY A 138 3.21 9.36 -3.05
CA GLY A 138 2.58 9.54 -1.74
C GLY A 138 1.31 10.39 -1.77
N SER A 139 1.18 11.37 -2.67
CA SER A 139 -0.01 12.23 -2.79
C SER A 139 0.13 13.27 -3.91
N GLY A 140 -1.01 13.64 -4.49
CA GLY A 140 -1.18 14.85 -5.29
C GLY A 140 -0.46 14.85 -6.65
N PHE A 141 0.06 13.73 -7.09
CA PHE A 141 0.71 13.60 -8.38
C PHE A 141 -0.32 13.72 -9.52
N ASN A 142 -0.01 14.52 -10.54
CA ASN A 142 -0.91 14.64 -11.67
C ASN A 142 -0.84 13.37 -12.53
N PRO A 143 -1.95 12.65 -12.72
CA PRO A 143 -1.96 11.41 -13.50
C PRO A 143 -1.44 11.56 -14.93
N THR A 144 -1.45 12.76 -15.51
CA THR A 144 -0.94 13.03 -16.86
C THR A 144 0.54 12.65 -17.04
N PHE A 145 1.31 12.62 -15.94
CA PHE A 145 2.74 12.25 -15.99
C PHE A 145 3.01 10.76 -15.70
N VAL A 146 1.97 9.99 -15.35
CA VAL A 146 2.09 8.56 -15.10
C VAL A 146 2.61 7.78 -16.33
N PRO A 147 2.19 8.06 -17.57
CA PRO A 147 2.69 7.36 -18.75
C PRO A 147 4.21 7.36 -18.89
N CYS A 148 4.90 8.42 -18.45
CA CYS A 148 6.36 8.45 -18.45
C CYS A 148 6.97 7.27 -17.69
N PHE A 149 6.38 6.88 -16.55
CA PHE A 149 6.85 5.73 -15.78
C PHE A 149 6.43 4.41 -16.42
N THR A 150 5.14 4.27 -16.74
CA THR A 150 4.52 2.99 -17.05
C THR A 150 4.58 2.60 -18.52
N GLU A 151 4.50 3.59 -19.44
CA GLU A 151 4.47 3.35 -20.89
C GLU A 151 5.85 3.59 -21.51
N ASP A 152 6.51 4.72 -21.18
CA ASP A 152 7.78 5.08 -21.80
C ASP A 152 8.96 4.30 -21.20
N ASN A 153 8.91 3.97 -19.91
CA ASN A 153 10.00 3.32 -19.18
C ASN A 153 9.65 1.93 -18.61
N ASP A 154 8.49 1.38 -18.92
CA ASP A 154 8.03 0.04 -18.49
C ASP A 154 8.17 -0.20 -16.96
N MET A 155 8.07 0.88 -16.17
CA MET A 155 8.25 0.86 -14.72
C MET A 155 6.93 0.60 -14.00
N LEU A 156 6.97 -0.14 -12.92
CA LEU A 156 5.85 -0.32 -12.02
C LEU A 156 5.63 0.96 -11.21
N PHE A 157 4.39 1.48 -11.22
CA PHE A 157 4.01 2.71 -10.55
C PHE A 157 2.79 2.53 -9.65
N ILE A 158 2.94 2.86 -8.37
CA ILE A 158 1.83 2.88 -7.42
C ILE A 158 1.40 4.33 -7.22
N LEU A 159 0.20 4.66 -7.71
CA LEU A 159 -0.38 5.98 -7.55
C LEU A 159 -1.22 6.04 -6.27
N GLY A 160 -0.82 6.87 -5.34
CA GLY A 160 -1.53 7.13 -4.07
C GLY A 160 -2.85 7.91 -4.23
N ASP A 161 -3.31 8.08 -5.44
CA ASP A 161 -4.56 8.74 -5.81
C ASP A 161 -5.31 7.87 -6.85
N LYS A 162 -6.35 8.41 -7.47
CA LYS A 162 -7.10 7.77 -8.55
C LYS A 162 -6.47 8.08 -9.90
N ALA A 163 -6.41 7.09 -10.77
CA ALA A 163 -6.07 7.25 -12.17
C ALA A 163 -7.33 7.22 -13.04
N PRO A 164 -7.35 7.89 -14.21
CA PRO A 164 -8.36 7.66 -15.23
C PRO A 164 -8.35 6.21 -15.71
N GLN A 165 -9.54 5.64 -15.99
CA GLN A 165 -9.63 4.24 -16.43
C GLN A 165 -8.78 3.98 -17.67
N VAL A 166 -8.73 4.93 -18.61
CA VAL A 166 -7.92 4.81 -19.82
C VAL A 166 -6.43 4.60 -19.55
N GLN A 167 -5.88 5.16 -18.48
CA GLN A 167 -4.47 4.94 -18.11
C GLN A 167 -4.25 3.58 -17.47
N ILE A 168 -5.21 3.12 -16.67
CA ILE A 168 -5.15 1.76 -16.09
C ILE A 168 -5.22 0.73 -17.21
N ASP A 169 -6.10 0.92 -18.19
CA ASP A 169 -6.24 0.02 -19.34
C ASP A 169 -5.01 0.04 -20.27
N ALA A 170 -4.31 1.17 -20.36
CA ALA A 170 -3.07 1.30 -21.13
C ALA A 170 -1.88 0.61 -20.48
N SER A 171 -1.87 0.52 -19.14
CA SER A 171 -0.75 -0.05 -18.37
C SER A 171 -1.25 -1.00 -17.27
N PRO A 172 -1.98 -2.09 -17.61
CA PRO A 172 -2.67 -2.93 -16.63
C PRO A 172 -1.71 -3.65 -15.67
N ASP A 173 -0.48 -3.92 -16.11
CA ASP A 173 0.53 -4.64 -15.33
C ASP A 173 1.58 -3.71 -14.70
N ARG A 174 1.45 -2.40 -14.89
CA ARG A 174 2.42 -1.40 -14.43
C ARG A 174 1.82 -0.33 -13.55
N LEU A 175 0.56 0.05 -13.77
CA LEU A 175 -0.12 1.09 -13.00
C LEU A 175 -1.07 0.49 -11.97
N PHE A 176 -0.81 0.79 -10.70
CA PHE A 176 -1.69 0.45 -9.58
C PHE A 176 -2.16 1.73 -8.89
N ALA A 177 -3.45 2.03 -8.99
CA ALA A 177 -4.06 3.15 -8.29
C ALA A 177 -4.72 2.67 -6.99
N LEU A 178 -4.50 3.39 -5.88
CA LEU A 178 -5.08 3.02 -4.58
C LEU A 178 -6.57 3.30 -4.48
N PHE A 179 -7.10 4.13 -5.36
CA PHE A 179 -8.52 4.48 -5.40
C PHE A 179 -9.12 4.13 -6.75
N PRO A 180 -10.41 3.76 -6.79
CA PRO A 180 -11.08 3.47 -8.03
C PRO A 180 -11.10 4.71 -8.95
N PRO A 181 -11.12 4.52 -10.27
CA PRO A 181 -11.27 5.62 -11.23
C PRO A 181 -12.47 6.50 -10.91
N GLY A 182 -12.34 7.80 -11.18
CA GLY A 182 -13.40 8.76 -10.88
C GLY A 182 -14.74 8.43 -11.56
N GLU A 183 -14.68 7.87 -12.75
CA GLU A 183 -15.83 7.42 -13.54
C GLU A 183 -16.58 6.27 -12.84
N VAL A 184 -15.85 5.31 -12.28
CA VAL A 184 -16.41 4.17 -11.52
C VAL A 184 -16.99 4.65 -10.20
N ALA A 185 -16.29 5.52 -9.47
CA ALA A 185 -16.78 6.08 -8.23
C ALA A 185 -18.05 6.90 -8.43
N ALA A 186 -18.14 7.68 -9.51
CA ALA A 186 -19.31 8.48 -9.83
C ALA A 186 -20.53 7.63 -10.22
N SER A 187 -20.34 6.54 -10.99
CA SER A 187 -21.44 5.62 -11.34
C SER A 187 -21.99 4.91 -10.11
N THR A 188 -21.11 4.39 -9.26
CA THR A 188 -21.49 3.71 -8.02
C THR A 188 -22.26 4.64 -7.06
N ALA A 189 -21.80 5.89 -6.92
CA ALA A 189 -22.52 6.89 -6.12
C ALA A 189 -23.89 7.20 -6.71
N GLY A 190 -24.00 7.31 -8.05
CA GLY A 190 -25.29 7.51 -8.75
C GLY A 190 -26.29 6.38 -8.45
N ASP A 191 -25.86 5.14 -8.51
CA ASP A 191 -26.71 3.97 -8.25
C ASP A 191 -27.22 3.93 -6.79
N VAL A 192 -26.37 4.34 -5.83
CA VAL A 192 -26.77 4.39 -4.41
C VAL A 192 -27.78 5.51 -4.12
N PHE A 193 -27.65 6.67 -4.79
CA PHE A 193 -28.56 7.80 -4.55
C PHE A 193 -29.88 7.72 -5.34
N LEU A 194 -29.95 6.87 -6.36
CA LEU A 194 -31.15 6.72 -7.20
C LEU A 194 -31.97 5.46 -6.87
N SER A 195 -31.50 4.63 -5.97
CA SER A 195 -32.19 3.43 -5.42
C SER A 195 -32.98 3.75 -4.14
#